data_89188a93acb4ba22898d057755311dda
#
_entry.id   89188a93acb4ba22898d057755311dda
#
_cell.length_a   1.000
_cell.length_b   1.000
_cell.length_c   1.000
_cell.angle_alpha   90.00
_cell.angle_beta   90.00
_cell.angle_gamma   90.00
#
_symmetry.space_group_name_H-M   'P 1'
#
loop_
_entity.id
_entity.type
_entity.pdbx_description
1 polymer ?
#
loop_
_entity_poly.entity_id
_entity_poly.type
_entity_poly.pdbx_seq_one_letter_code
_entity_poly.pdbx_strand_id
1 'polypeptide(L)'
;RITRYLPKDYELLYTARQILMSKGYGVDQAIKNVPEKFKNDAGLNYDRLKWRRKKGRVDSSAEILLKIKNDRDYLVMPDKWWKEREIISRALIYKKKYEIAYKISSNHGMTEGSDFAAAEWMSGWISLSFLNDPLTAKDHFQNFYNNVNYPISTSRGAYWLARSYEKLGDREQSNKWYQEASKYLTTYYG
;
A
#
# COMPACT_ATOMS: atom_id res chain seq x y z
N ARG A 1 16.10 -2.26 31.71
CA ARG A 1 15.05 -2.27 30.64
C ARG A 1 14.09 -1.13 30.93
N ILE A 2 13.87 -0.25 29.94
CA ILE A 2 13.02 0.97 30.06
C ILE A 2 11.58 0.61 30.46
N THR A 3 11.08 -0.55 30.00
CA THR A 3 9.71 -1.05 30.29
C THR A 3 9.39 -1.12 31.78
N ARG A 4 10.38 -1.30 32.67
CA ARG A 4 10.20 -1.41 34.12
C ARG A 4 9.66 -0.13 34.78
N TYR A 5 9.79 1.02 34.10
CA TYR A 5 9.36 2.33 34.61
C TYR A 5 8.03 2.81 33.98
N LEU A 6 7.43 2.00 33.11
CA LEU A 6 6.18 2.35 32.48
C LEU A 6 4.98 1.93 33.35
N PRO A 7 3.85 2.67 33.29
CA PRO A 7 2.59 2.17 33.80
C PRO A 7 2.30 0.80 33.24
N LYS A 8 1.70 -0.09 34.05
CA LYS A 8 1.47 -1.51 33.73
C LYS A 8 0.80 -1.74 32.38
N ASP A 9 -0.16 -0.87 32.01
CA ASP A 9 -0.87 -0.98 30.73
C ASP A 9 0.07 -0.79 29.53
N TYR A 10 1.00 0.16 29.62
CA TYR A 10 2.02 0.38 28.59
C TYR A 10 3.07 -0.73 28.59
N GLU A 11 3.41 -1.28 29.76
CA GLU A 11 4.31 -2.43 29.83
C GLU A 11 3.75 -3.62 29.06
N LEU A 12 2.45 -3.91 29.20
CA LEU A 12 1.78 -4.99 28.46
C LEU A 12 1.78 -4.74 26.94
N LEU A 13 1.50 -3.50 26.51
CA LEU A 13 1.57 -3.12 25.10
C LEU A 13 2.99 -3.32 24.52
N TYR A 14 4.00 -2.77 25.18
CA TYR A 14 5.38 -2.87 24.68
C TYR A 14 5.94 -4.30 24.75
N THR A 15 5.53 -5.09 25.75
CA THR A 15 5.89 -6.52 25.82
C THR A 15 5.32 -7.29 24.62
N ALA A 16 4.05 -7.08 24.28
CA ALA A 16 3.44 -7.70 23.11
C ALA A 16 4.17 -7.30 21.81
N ARG A 17 4.50 -6.02 21.65
CA ARG A 17 5.27 -5.53 20.51
C ARG A 17 6.66 -6.12 20.43
N GLN A 18 7.39 -6.24 21.55
CA GLN A 18 8.70 -6.88 21.58
C GLN A 18 8.64 -8.35 21.17
N ILE A 19 7.65 -9.10 21.65
CA ILE A 19 7.45 -10.52 21.29
C ILE A 19 7.18 -10.66 19.78
N LEU A 20 6.34 -9.79 19.20
CA LEU A 20 6.06 -9.74 17.76
C LEU A 20 7.33 -9.47 16.94
N MET A 21 8.17 -8.52 17.38
CA MET A 21 9.41 -8.15 16.69
C MET A 21 10.50 -9.23 16.80
N SER A 22 10.63 -9.88 17.96
CA SER A 22 11.67 -10.88 18.22
C SER A 22 11.32 -12.28 17.71
N LYS A 23 10.14 -12.48 17.10
CA LYS A 23 9.61 -13.81 16.72
C LYS A 23 9.47 -14.78 17.89
N GLY A 24 9.30 -14.26 19.10
CA GLY A 24 9.17 -15.04 20.33
C GLY A 24 7.93 -15.92 20.36
N TYR A 25 7.90 -16.82 21.35
CA TYR A 25 6.72 -17.63 21.65
C TYR A 25 5.70 -16.82 22.46
N GLY A 26 4.43 -17.29 22.47
CA GLY A 26 3.38 -16.67 23.28
C GLY A 26 2.76 -15.40 22.70
N VAL A 27 2.89 -15.18 21.39
CA VAL A 27 2.34 -14.00 20.67
C VAL A 27 0.85 -13.82 20.97
N ASP A 28 0.05 -14.88 20.86
CA ASP A 28 -1.41 -14.79 21.03
C ASP A 28 -1.78 -14.37 22.44
N GLN A 29 -1.10 -14.96 23.46
CA GLN A 29 -1.32 -14.59 24.86
C GLN A 29 -0.87 -13.16 25.14
N ALA A 30 0.27 -12.74 24.60
CA ALA A 30 0.75 -11.38 24.75
C ALA A 30 -0.23 -10.35 24.17
N ILE A 31 -0.77 -10.61 22.98
CA ILE A 31 -1.79 -9.75 22.34
C ILE A 31 -3.09 -9.73 23.15
N LYS A 32 -3.50 -10.90 23.70
CA LYS A 32 -4.72 -10.99 24.53
C LYS A 32 -4.60 -10.14 25.78
N ASN A 33 -3.42 -10.07 26.38
CA ASN A 33 -3.14 -9.32 27.61
C ASN A 33 -3.06 -7.80 27.38
N VAL A 34 -2.98 -7.32 26.12
CA VAL A 34 -2.99 -5.88 25.83
C VAL A 34 -4.34 -5.29 26.23
N PRO A 35 -4.38 -4.22 27.05
CA PRO A 35 -5.60 -3.54 27.42
C PRO A 35 -6.43 -3.08 26.21
N GLU A 36 -7.75 -3.09 26.33
CA GLU A 36 -8.70 -2.78 25.24
C GLU A 36 -8.41 -1.43 24.58
N LYS A 37 -8.10 -0.41 25.39
CA LYS A 37 -7.76 0.94 24.91
C LYS A 37 -6.55 0.98 23.93
N PHE A 38 -5.70 -0.04 23.96
CA PHE A 38 -4.53 -0.15 23.07
C PHE A 38 -4.67 -1.19 21.96
N LYS A 39 -5.82 -1.88 21.85
CA LYS A 39 -6.05 -2.86 20.78
C LYS A 39 -5.93 -2.27 19.37
N ASN A 40 -6.24 -0.98 19.25
CA ASN A 40 -6.14 -0.22 18.00
C ASN A 40 -4.86 0.64 17.90
N ASP A 41 -3.87 0.43 18.78
CA ASP A 41 -2.58 1.12 18.67
C ASP A 41 -1.92 0.84 17.32
N ALA A 42 -1.49 1.90 16.63
CA ALA A 42 -0.91 1.82 15.29
C ALA A 42 0.38 0.98 15.29
N GLY A 43 1.24 1.16 16.28
CA GLY A 43 2.49 0.39 16.40
C GLY A 43 2.22 -1.10 16.64
N LEU A 44 1.25 -1.43 17.49
CA LEU A 44 0.84 -2.83 17.73
C LEU A 44 0.30 -3.46 16.44
N ASN A 45 -0.59 -2.76 15.73
CA ASN A 45 -1.15 -3.27 14.48
C ASN A 45 -0.10 -3.41 13.39
N TYR A 46 0.86 -2.49 13.30
CA TYR A 46 1.99 -2.59 12.38
C TYR A 46 2.88 -3.82 12.68
N ASP A 47 3.22 -4.04 13.95
CA ASP A 47 4.05 -5.17 14.36
C ASP A 47 3.31 -6.52 14.13
N ARG A 48 1.99 -6.58 14.41
CA ARG A 48 1.13 -7.73 14.10
C ARG A 48 1.07 -8.02 12.60
N LEU A 49 0.87 -6.98 11.79
CA LEU A 49 0.86 -7.06 10.33
C LEU A 49 2.15 -7.67 9.81
N LYS A 50 3.27 -7.10 10.21
CA LYS A 50 4.61 -7.54 9.80
C LYS A 50 4.92 -8.96 10.25
N TRP A 51 4.53 -9.34 11.47
CA TRP A 51 4.69 -10.69 11.98
C TRP A 51 3.86 -11.71 11.17
N ARG A 52 2.57 -11.42 10.91
CA ARG A 52 1.70 -12.28 10.11
C ARG A 52 2.24 -12.46 8.69
N ARG A 53 2.65 -11.37 8.03
CA ARG A 53 3.26 -11.44 6.70
C ARG A 53 4.50 -12.32 6.68
N LYS A 54 5.41 -12.15 7.65
CA LYS A 54 6.62 -13.00 7.76
C LYS A 54 6.32 -14.48 7.98
N LYS A 55 5.15 -14.81 8.52
CA LYS A 55 4.65 -16.18 8.66
C LYS A 55 3.85 -16.67 7.45
N GLY A 56 3.83 -15.93 6.34
CA GLY A 56 3.07 -16.29 5.14
C GLY A 56 1.56 -16.16 5.27
N ARG A 57 1.06 -15.54 6.35
CA ARG A 57 -0.38 -15.40 6.64
C ARG A 57 -0.97 -14.18 5.91
N VAL A 58 -0.97 -14.22 4.57
CA VAL A 58 -1.37 -13.08 3.72
C VAL A 58 -2.78 -12.60 4.04
N ASP A 59 -3.76 -13.50 4.10
CA ASP A 59 -5.17 -13.14 4.29
C ASP A 59 -5.41 -12.44 5.63
N SER A 60 -4.86 -12.99 6.72
CA SER A 60 -4.99 -12.36 8.04
C SER A 60 -4.15 -11.09 8.19
N SER A 61 -3.13 -10.88 7.34
CA SER A 61 -2.42 -9.60 7.24
C SER A 61 -3.29 -8.56 6.52
N ALA A 62 -3.96 -8.96 5.44
CA ALA A 62 -4.89 -8.11 4.72
C ALA A 62 -6.04 -7.63 5.62
N GLU A 63 -6.59 -8.49 6.49
CA GLU A 63 -7.63 -8.12 7.46
C GLU A 63 -7.22 -6.95 8.37
N ILE A 64 -5.95 -6.89 8.80
CA ILE A 64 -5.46 -5.76 9.60
C ILE A 64 -5.51 -4.48 8.77
N LEU A 65 -4.98 -4.52 7.53
CA LEU A 65 -4.93 -3.36 6.64
C LEU A 65 -6.31 -2.83 6.25
N LEU A 66 -7.32 -3.70 6.19
CA LEU A 66 -8.70 -3.32 5.88
C LEU A 66 -9.44 -2.70 7.07
N LYS A 67 -8.98 -2.97 8.31
CA LYS A 67 -9.65 -2.52 9.54
C LYS A 67 -9.07 -1.24 10.13
N ILE A 68 -7.80 -0.94 9.86
CA ILE A 68 -7.14 0.25 10.42
C ILE A 68 -7.59 1.53 9.71
N LYS A 69 -7.47 2.64 10.40
CA LYS A 69 -7.60 3.97 9.79
C LYS A 69 -6.41 4.22 8.86
N ASN A 70 -6.66 4.91 7.75
CA ASN A 70 -5.65 5.18 6.74
C ASN A 70 -5.23 6.65 6.70
N ASP A 71 -5.63 7.42 7.70
CA ASP A 71 -5.20 8.81 7.85
C ASP A 71 -3.78 8.89 8.41
N ARG A 72 -3.13 10.03 8.15
CA ARG A 72 -1.74 10.26 8.54
C ARG A 72 -1.54 10.29 10.05
N ASP A 73 -2.56 10.73 10.78
CA ASP A 73 -2.49 10.83 12.25
C ASP A 73 -2.41 9.44 12.89
N TYR A 74 -3.16 8.49 12.35
CA TYR A 74 -3.09 7.10 12.80
C TYR A 74 -1.81 6.41 12.32
N LEU A 75 -1.48 6.50 11.04
CA LEU A 75 -0.36 5.77 10.45
C LEU A 75 1.00 6.32 10.92
N VAL A 76 1.09 7.59 11.30
CA VAL A 76 2.31 8.34 11.70
C VAL A 76 3.40 8.33 10.61
N MET A 77 3.71 7.18 10.05
CA MET A 77 4.69 6.95 8.98
C MET A 77 4.07 6.11 7.86
N PRO A 78 3.19 6.68 7.01
CA PRO A 78 2.46 5.94 5.98
C PRO A 78 3.39 5.24 4.96
N ASP A 79 4.59 5.78 4.70
CA ASP A 79 5.64 5.17 3.88
C ASP A 79 6.07 3.78 4.40
N LYS A 80 6.21 3.63 5.71
CA LYS A 80 6.51 2.31 6.30
C LYS A 80 5.38 1.31 6.12
N TRP A 81 4.13 1.77 6.24
CA TRP A 81 2.96 0.95 5.97
C TRP A 81 2.85 0.58 4.49
N TRP A 82 3.26 1.49 3.60
CA TRP A 82 3.25 1.21 2.17
C TRP A 82 4.09 -0.01 1.80
N LYS A 83 5.27 -0.17 2.38
CA LYS A 83 6.12 -1.34 2.13
C LYS A 83 5.42 -2.67 2.43
N GLU A 84 4.65 -2.72 3.50
CA GLU A 84 3.87 -3.91 3.85
C GLU A 84 2.64 -4.07 2.93
N ARG A 85 1.95 -2.95 2.60
CA ARG A 85 0.81 -2.94 1.67
C ARG A 85 1.21 -3.44 0.29
N GLU A 86 2.31 -2.97 -0.24
CA GLU A 86 2.83 -3.39 -1.55
C GLU A 86 3.05 -4.91 -1.61
N ILE A 87 3.74 -5.47 -0.63
CA ILE A 87 4.01 -6.91 -0.58
C ILE A 87 2.71 -7.72 -0.48
N ILE A 88 1.78 -7.29 0.37
CA ILE A 88 0.51 -7.99 0.58
C ILE A 88 -0.38 -7.87 -0.66
N SER A 89 -0.46 -6.68 -1.29
CA SER A 89 -1.22 -6.49 -2.53
C SER A 89 -0.70 -7.38 -3.66
N ARG A 90 0.63 -7.50 -3.85
CA ARG A 90 1.21 -8.42 -4.84
C ARG A 90 0.85 -9.88 -4.54
N ALA A 91 0.91 -10.30 -3.27
CA ALA A 91 0.54 -11.65 -2.87
C ALA A 91 -0.96 -11.92 -3.10
N LEU A 92 -1.82 -10.92 -2.89
CA LEU A 92 -3.26 -11.02 -3.16
C LEU A 92 -3.58 -11.09 -4.66
N ILE A 93 -2.84 -10.33 -5.49
CA ILE A 93 -2.94 -10.42 -6.95
C ILE A 93 -2.60 -11.85 -7.42
N TYR A 94 -1.52 -12.42 -6.91
CA TYR A 94 -1.17 -13.81 -7.19
C TYR A 94 -2.27 -14.80 -6.79
N LYS A 95 -2.98 -14.52 -5.68
CA LYS A 95 -4.16 -15.28 -5.22
C LYS A 95 -5.45 -14.91 -5.95
N LYS A 96 -5.42 -14.05 -6.96
CA LYS A 96 -6.57 -13.54 -7.73
C LYS A 96 -7.62 -12.81 -6.87
N LYS A 97 -7.20 -12.21 -5.74
CA LYS A 97 -8.05 -11.40 -4.83
C LYS A 97 -7.89 -9.91 -5.16
N TYR A 98 -8.28 -9.54 -6.37
CA TYR A 98 -7.96 -8.24 -6.98
C TYR A 98 -8.62 -7.07 -6.26
N GLU A 99 -9.91 -7.17 -5.87
CA GLU A 99 -10.61 -6.10 -5.15
C GLU A 99 -9.97 -5.81 -3.79
N ILE A 100 -9.52 -6.87 -3.09
CA ILE A 100 -8.85 -6.70 -1.79
C ILE A 100 -7.46 -6.09 -2.01
N ALA A 101 -6.73 -6.52 -3.03
CA ALA A 101 -5.44 -5.95 -3.40
C ALA A 101 -5.57 -4.47 -3.73
N TYR A 102 -6.58 -4.07 -4.50
CA TYR A 102 -6.87 -2.68 -4.80
C TYR A 102 -7.19 -1.86 -3.55
N LYS A 103 -8.12 -2.33 -2.71
CA LYS A 103 -8.47 -1.63 -1.46
C LYS A 103 -7.26 -1.41 -0.55
N ILE A 104 -6.31 -2.35 -0.53
CA ILE A 104 -5.10 -2.23 0.27
C ILE A 104 -4.10 -1.26 -0.36
N SER A 105 -3.90 -1.30 -1.68
CA SER A 105 -2.96 -0.42 -2.35
C SER A 105 -3.44 1.03 -2.41
N SER A 106 -4.72 1.27 -2.67
CA SER A 106 -5.29 2.61 -2.82
C SER A 106 -5.45 3.37 -1.49
N ASN A 107 -5.64 2.66 -0.38
CA ASN A 107 -5.79 3.26 0.96
C ASN A 107 -4.45 3.46 1.67
N HIS A 108 -3.47 4.08 1.02
CA HIS A 108 -2.10 4.19 1.53
C HIS A 108 -1.84 5.36 2.50
N GLY A 109 -2.68 6.40 2.51
CA GLY A 109 -2.59 7.55 3.42
C GLY A 109 -1.41 8.50 3.14
N MET A 110 -0.75 8.38 1.99
CA MET A 110 0.31 9.28 1.53
C MET A 110 -0.25 10.33 0.56
N THR A 111 0.45 11.46 0.42
CA THR A 111 0.06 12.58 -0.46
C THR A 111 1.14 12.95 -1.47
N GLU A 112 2.37 12.51 -1.26
CA GLU A 112 3.53 12.89 -2.08
C GLU A 112 4.69 11.89 -1.91
N GLY A 113 5.69 12.01 -2.76
CA GLY A 113 6.93 11.24 -2.68
C GLY A 113 6.92 9.96 -3.53
N SER A 114 8.06 9.27 -3.54
CA SER A 114 8.26 8.07 -4.37
C SER A 114 7.34 6.92 -4.00
N ASP A 115 7.05 6.74 -2.71
CA ASP A 115 6.18 5.68 -2.22
C ASP A 115 4.70 5.99 -2.56
N PHE A 116 4.29 7.28 -2.52
CA PHE A 116 2.98 7.72 -3.05
C PHE A 116 2.85 7.37 -4.54
N ALA A 117 3.84 7.76 -5.35
CA ALA A 117 3.83 7.45 -6.77
C ALA A 117 3.76 5.94 -7.03
N ALA A 118 4.51 5.13 -6.27
CA ALA A 118 4.45 3.67 -6.39
C ALA A 118 3.07 3.11 -6.03
N ALA A 119 2.40 3.68 -5.01
CA ALA A 119 1.07 3.28 -4.58
C ALA A 119 0.00 3.62 -5.64
N GLU A 120 0.05 4.84 -6.17
CA GLU A 120 -0.84 5.28 -7.24
C GLU A 120 -0.66 4.44 -8.51
N TRP A 121 0.59 4.19 -8.91
CA TRP A 121 0.85 3.33 -10.06
C TRP A 121 0.31 1.91 -9.86
N MET A 122 0.54 1.31 -8.69
CA MET A 122 0.05 -0.04 -8.39
C MET A 122 -1.48 -0.10 -8.40
N SER A 123 -2.15 0.89 -7.79
CA SER A 123 -3.61 0.97 -7.73
C SER A 123 -4.22 1.13 -9.13
N GLY A 124 -3.65 2.00 -9.96
CA GLY A 124 -4.05 2.14 -11.35
C GLY A 124 -3.85 0.86 -12.16
N TRP A 125 -2.71 0.20 -11.98
CA TRP A 125 -2.43 -1.07 -12.66
C TRP A 125 -3.41 -2.19 -12.26
N ILE A 126 -3.76 -2.31 -10.99
CA ILE A 126 -4.76 -3.29 -10.53
C ILE A 126 -6.12 -2.96 -11.14
N SER A 127 -6.54 -1.69 -11.10
CA SER A 127 -7.83 -1.26 -11.64
C SER A 127 -7.95 -1.55 -13.12
N LEU A 128 -6.94 -1.21 -13.92
CA LEU A 128 -6.98 -1.38 -15.37
C LEU A 128 -6.87 -2.86 -15.77
N SER A 129 -5.91 -3.59 -15.16
CA SER A 129 -5.52 -4.91 -15.66
C SER A 129 -6.36 -6.05 -15.11
N PHE A 130 -6.95 -5.89 -13.92
CA PHE A 130 -7.64 -6.98 -13.23
C PHE A 130 -9.09 -6.67 -12.86
N LEU A 131 -9.44 -5.39 -12.65
CA LEU A 131 -10.81 -4.99 -12.29
C LEU A 131 -11.60 -4.47 -13.50
N ASN A 132 -10.95 -4.27 -14.64
CA ASN A 132 -11.54 -3.68 -15.84
C ASN A 132 -12.23 -2.33 -15.55
N ASP A 133 -11.61 -1.53 -14.69
CA ASP A 133 -12.06 -0.19 -14.31
C ASP A 133 -11.07 0.87 -14.84
N PRO A 134 -11.19 1.26 -16.12
CA PRO A 134 -10.29 2.21 -16.74
C PRO A 134 -10.47 3.64 -16.22
N LEU A 135 -11.65 3.98 -15.67
CA LEU A 135 -11.89 5.33 -15.14
C LEU A 135 -11.09 5.54 -13.84
N THR A 136 -11.21 4.63 -12.90
CA THR A 136 -10.41 4.66 -11.67
C THR A 136 -8.91 4.54 -11.96
N ALA A 137 -8.54 3.71 -12.92
CA ALA A 137 -7.15 3.56 -13.34
C ALA A 137 -6.56 4.86 -13.88
N LYS A 138 -7.30 5.57 -14.72
CA LYS A 138 -6.91 6.88 -15.27
C LYS A 138 -6.61 7.88 -14.14
N ASP A 139 -7.46 7.96 -13.13
CA ASP A 139 -7.28 8.91 -12.03
C ASP A 139 -6.00 8.59 -11.22
N HIS A 140 -5.74 7.32 -10.94
CA HIS A 140 -4.50 6.89 -10.29
C HIS A 140 -3.26 7.17 -11.15
N PHE A 141 -3.30 6.89 -12.45
CA PHE A 141 -2.16 7.17 -13.32
C PHE A 141 -1.94 8.66 -13.53
N GLN A 142 -2.99 9.48 -13.47
CA GLN A 142 -2.86 10.94 -13.47
C GLN A 142 -2.14 11.43 -12.21
N ASN A 143 -2.53 10.90 -11.05
CA ASN A 143 -1.85 11.19 -9.78
C ASN A 143 -0.37 10.77 -9.83
N PHE A 144 -0.10 9.58 -10.35
CA PHE A 144 1.28 9.11 -10.56
C PHE A 144 2.05 10.08 -11.47
N TYR A 145 1.53 10.39 -12.66
CA TYR A 145 2.18 11.25 -13.63
C TYR A 145 2.51 12.64 -13.08
N ASN A 146 1.59 13.22 -12.32
CA ASN A 146 1.76 14.53 -11.71
C ASN A 146 2.81 14.57 -10.60
N ASN A 147 3.20 13.43 -10.07
CA ASN A 147 4.13 13.32 -8.93
C ASN A 147 5.48 12.67 -9.27
N VAL A 148 5.79 12.55 -10.57
CA VAL A 148 7.08 12.02 -11.04
C VAL A 148 7.74 12.97 -12.02
N ASN A 149 9.08 13.05 -11.96
CA ASN A 149 9.87 13.98 -12.80
C ASN A 149 10.97 13.27 -13.59
N TYR A 150 11.26 11.99 -13.31
CA TYR A 150 12.29 11.26 -14.05
C TYR A 150 11.74 10.75 -15.39
N PRO A 151 12.51 10.86 -16.50
CA PRO A 151 12.08 10.46 -17.84
C PRO A 151 11.39 9.11 -17.91
N ILE A 152 11.96 8.09 -17.29
CA ILE A 152 11.39 6.73 -17.27
C ILE A 152 10.04 6.67 -16.54
N SER A 153 9.88 7.44 -15.46
CA SER A 153 8.63 7.46 -14.69
C SER A 153 7.56 8.27 -15.42
N THR A 154 7.93 9.41 -16.00
CA THR A 154 7.02 10.27 -16.78
C THR A 154 6.51 9.52 -18.01
N SER A 155 7.40 8.90 -18.78
CA SER A 155 7.04 8.05 -19.92
C SER A 155 6.10 6.91 -19.51
N ARG A 156 6.40 6.22 -18.41
CA ARG A 156 5.53 5.17 -17.87
C ARG A 156 4.14 5.69 -17.51
N GLY A 157 4.05 6.84 -16.85
CA GLY A 157 2.77 7.46 -16.49
C GLY A 157 1.95 7.82 -17.70
N ALA A 158 2.58 8.45 -18.70
CA ALA A 158 1.94 8.81 -19.97
C ALA A 158 1.43 7.57 -20.72
N TYR A 159 2.24 6.50 -20.80
CA TYR A 159 1.85 5.25 -21.43
C TYR A 159 0.60 4.63 -20.76
N TRP A 160 0.57 4.55 -19.43
CA TRP A 160 -0.56 3.94 -18.73
C TRP A 160 -1.82 4.82 -18.75
N LEU A 161 -1.67 6.15 -18.83
CA LEU A 161 -2.78 7.06 -19.13
C LEU A 161 -3.35 6.80 -20.53
N ALA A 162 -2.48 6.67 -21.54
CA ALA A 162 -2.90 6.33 -22.90
C ALA A 162 -3.70 5.02 -22.92
N ARG A 163 -3.22 3.98 -22.24
CA ARG A 163 -3.90 2.68 -22.11
C ARG A 163 -5.27 2.78 -21.42
N SER A 164 -5.39 3.68 -20.43
CA SER A 164 -6.66 3.91 -19.75
C SER A 164 -7.67 4.60 -20.69
N TYR A 165 -7.27 5.64 -21.41
CA TYR A 165 -8.10 6.32 -22.40
C TYR A 165 -8.48 5.40 -23.58
N GLU A 166 -7.56 4.54 -24.02
CA GLU A 166 -7.84 3.52 -25.03
C GLU A 166 -8.98 2.59 -24.59
N LYS A 167 -8.94 2.12 -23.34
CA LYS A 167 -10.00 1.29 -22.75
C LYS A 167 -11.33 2.04 -22.57
N LEU A 168 -11.29 3.35 -22.34
CA LEU A 168 -12.46 4.21 -22.29
C LEU A 168 -13.05 4.53 -23.70
N GLY A 169 -12.35 4.18 -24.78
CA GLY A 169 -12.75 4.48 -26.16
C GLY A 169 -12.43 5.90 -26.60
N ASP A 170 -11.72 6.68 -25.80
CA ASP A 170 -11.28 8.03 -26.12
C ASP A 170 -9.95 7.98 -26.90
N ARG A 171 -10.06 7.81 -28.22
CA ARG A 171 -8.91 7.71 -29.12
C ARG A 171 -8.07 8.98 -29.18
N GLU A 172 -8.71 10.15 -29.07
CA GLU A 172 -8.01 11.43 -29.13
C GLU A 172 -7.05 11.57 -27.95
N GLN A 173 -7.55 11.40 -26.73
CA GLN A 173 -6.74 11.45 -25.53
C GLN A 173 -5.71 10.31 -25.48
N SER A 174 -6.09 9.11 -25.89
CA SER A 174 -5.15 7.98 -25.97
C SER A 174 -3.95 8.30 -26.87
N ASN A 175 -4.17 8.81 -28.09
CA ASN A 175 -3.11 9.19 -29.01
C ASN A 175 -2.23 10.31 -28.44
N LYS A 176 -2.81 11.32 -27.82
CA LYS A 176 -2.08 12.41 -27.17
C LYS A 176 -1.13 11.89 -26.10
N TRP A 177 -1.60 10.98 -25.25
CA TRP A 177 -0.78 10.44 -24.19
C TRP A 177 0.28 9.45 -24.69
N TYR A 178 0.04 8.68 -25.76
CA TYR A 178 1.07 7.89 -26.43
C TYR A 178 2.17 8.78 -27.03
N GLN A 179 1.80 9.90 -27.65
CA GLN A 179 2.77 10.89 -28.13
C GLN A 179 3.58 11.51 -26.99
N GLU A 180 2.97 11.76 -25.83
CA GLU A 180 3.68 12.23 -24.65
C GLU A 180 4.70 11.20 -24.16
N ALA A 181 4.32 9.92 -24.07
CA ALA A 181 5.23 8.84 -23.71
C ALA A 181 6.43 8.74 -24.68
N SER A 182 6.19 8.87 -25.98
CA SER A 182 7.20 8.73 -27.05
C SER A 182 8.24 9.85 -27.09
N LYS A 183 8.06 10.94 -26.35
CA LYS A 183 9.11 11.99 -26.21
C LYS A 183 10.36 11.47 -25.48
N TYR A 184 10.27 10.35 -24.82
CA TYR A 184 11.35 9.76 -24.00
C TYR A 184 11.94 8.51 -24.68
N LEU A 185 12.48 8.67 -25.89
CA LEU A 185 12.95 7.60 -26.79
C LEU A 185 13.95 6.60 -26.16
N THR A 186 14.63 7.00 -25.09
CA THR A 186 15.60 6.13 -24.39
C THR A 186 14.97 5.29 -23.27
N THR A 187 13.65 5.39 -23.09
CA THR A 187 12.93 4.62 -22.07
C THR A 187 12.18 3.45 -22.68
N TYR A 188 11.85 2.46 -21.85
CA TYR A 188 11.06 1.30 -22.28
C TYR A 188 9.67 1.68 -22.84
N TYR A 189 9.09 2.82 -22.41
CA TYR A 189 7.76 3.28 -22.77
C TYR A 189 7.76 4.37 -23.86
N GLY A 190 8.92 4.79 -24.33
CA GLY A 190 9.08 5.79 -25.38
C GLY A 190 8.97 5.24 -26.80
#